data_dc7f1e1d9614cab8dbab136a2132879e
#
_entry.id   dc7f1e1d9614cab8dbab136a2132879e
#
_cell.length_a   1.000
_cell.length_b   1.000
_cell.length_c   1.000
_cell.angle_alpha   90.00
_cell.angle_beta   90.00
_cell.angle_gamma   90.00
#
_symmetry.space_group_name_H-M   'P 1'
#
loop_
_entity.id
_entity.type
_entity.pdbx_description
1 polymer ?
#
loop_
_entity_poly.entity_id
_entity_poly.type
_entity_poly.pdbx_seq_one_letter_code
_entity_poly.pdbx_strand_id
1 'polypeptide(L)'
;MNFEPSFAEALPDTYTLIRSANLIVHPAVSRVTLHGSRGLASCYRPNSDIDLSLIVDLPQTTGWERLLPEVLETTLSHWQSEIELDLAVVFDSRNCGLACFEQTRWDDRFCSLGGTDCFGLYKTQRGFAGLVTRADIQVKLMYPCLKIWQRKYTGFLT
;
A
#
# COMPACT_ATOMS: atom_id res chain seq x y z
N MET A 1 6.13 -14.67 -0.09
CA MET A 1 4.85 -13.94 -0.08
C MET A 1 4.02 -14.41 -1.28
N ASN A 2 2.77 -14.73 -1.07
CA ASN A 2 1.87 -15.17 -2.14
C ASN A 2 1.15 -13.96 -2.74
N PHE A 3 1.66 -13.49 -3.85
CA PHE A 3 1.06 -12.36 -4.56
C PHE A 3 -0.23 -12.76 -5.28
N GLU A 4 -1.10 -11.79 -5.50
CA GLU A 4 -2.30 -11.98 -6.30
C GLU A 4 -1.93 -12.39 -7.72
N PRO A 5 -2.60 -13.40 -8.32
CA PRO A 5 -2.31 -13.84 -9.69
C PRO A 5 -2.41 -12.72 -10.72
N SER A 6 -3.34 -11.80 -10.55
CA SER A 6 -3.53 -10.66 -11.44
C SER A 6 -2.30 -9.75 -11.50
N PHE A 7 -1.48 -9.73 -10.47
CA PHE A 7 -0.28 -8.91 -10.45
C PHE A 7 0.76 -9.39 -11.49
N ALA A 8 1.07 -10.68 -11.45
CA ALA A 8 2.01 -11.25 -12.42
C ALA A 8 1.53 -11.12 -13.86
N GLU A 9 0.23 -11.25 -14.08
CA GLU A 9 -0.38 -11.14 -15.40
C GLU A 9 -0.36 -9.70 -15.93
N ALA A 10 -0.73 -8.74 -15.09
CA ALA A 10 -0.86 -7.35 -15.49
C ALA A 10 0.51 -6.65 -15.63
N LEU A 11 1.43 -6.95 -14.73
CA LEU A 11 2.69 -6.22 -14.57
C LEU A 11 3.86 -7.18 -14.36
N PRO A 12 4.22 -7.99 -15.38
CA PRO A 12 5.24 -9.03 -15.20
C PRO A 12 6.60 -8.49 -14.78
N ASP A 13 7.01 -7.33 -15.28
CA ASP A 13 8.32 -6.74 -14.94
C ASP A 13 8.36 -6.25 -13.51
N THR A 14 7.33 -5.52 -13.09
CA THR A 14 7.22 -5.04 -11.71
C THR A 14 7.07 -6.21 -10.74
N TYR A 15 6.30 -7.23 -11.12
CA TYR A 15 6.16 -8.46 -10.35
C TYR A 15 7.52 -9.13 -10.11
N THR A 16 8.31 -9.31 -11.16
CA THR A 16 9.63 -9.93 -11.06
C THR A 16 10.54 -9.11 -10.14
N LEU A 17 10.51 -7.80 -10.26
CA LEU A 17 11.32 -6.90 -9.45
C LEU A 17 10.94 -7.02 -7.97
N ILE A 18 9.67 -6.89 -7.64
CA ILE A 18 9.19 -6.94 -6.25
C ILE A 18 9.43 -8.31 -5.64
N ARG A 19 9.20 -9.37 -6.40
CA ARG A 19 9.46 -10.73 -5.95
C ARG A 19 10.92 -10.95 -5.59
N SER A 20 11.84 -10.36 -6.35
CA SER A 20 13.29 -10.47 -6.12
C SER A 20 13.78 -9.57 -4.98
N ALA A 21 13.01 -8.56 -4.64
CA ALA A 21 13.42 -7.54 -3.67
C ALA A 21 13.15 -7.92 -2.21
N ASN A 22 12.60 -9.09 -1.96
CA ASN A 22 12.30 -9.59 -0.62
C ASN A 22 11.33 -8.70 0.14
N LEU A 23 10.15 -8.48 -0.45
CA LEU A 23 9.09 -7.71 0.21
C LEU A 23 8.57 -8.46 1.44
N ILE A 24 8.79 -7.90 2.61
CA ILE A 24 8.32 -8.41 3.89
C ILE A 24 7.41 -7.37 4.51
N VAL A 25 6.29 -7.79 5.06
CA VAL A 25 5.35 -6.89 5.71
C VAL A 25 5.09 -7.30 7.15
N HIS A 26 4.86 -6.29 7.97
CA HIS A 26 4.52 -6.46 9.38
C HIS A 26 3.20 -7.25 9.52
N PRO A 27 3.03 -8.06 10.59
CA PRO A 27 1.78 -8.82 10.80
C PRO A 27 0.50 -7.99 10.83
N ALA A 28 0.59 -6.70 11.16
CA ALA A 28 -0.58 -5.81 11.16
C ALA A 28 -1.02 -5.38 9.76
N VAL A 29 -0.19 -5.58 8.74
CA VAL A 29 -0.55 -5.22 7.36
C VAL A 29 -1.48 -6.28 6.81
N SER A 30 -2.64 -5.87 6.35
CA SER A 30 -3.64 -6.77 5.79
C SER A 30 -3.59 -6.86 4.27
N ARG A 31 -3.22 -5.78 3.60
CA ARG A 31 -3.18 -5.68 2.15
C ARG A 31 -2.03 -4.80 1.70
N VAL A 32 -1.55 -5.03 0.47
CA VAL A 32 -0.57 -4.17 -0.18
C VAL A 32 -1.12 -3.79 -1.55
N THR A 33 -1.11 -2.49 -1.84
CA THR A 33 -1.50 -1.97 -3.15
C THR A 33 -0.33 -1.26 -3.81
N LEU A 34 -0.27 -1.40 -5.13
CA LEU A 34 0.76 -0.82 -5.97
C LEU A 34 0.15 0.35 -6.75
N HIS A 35 0.86 1.45 -6.78
CA HIS A 35 0.48 2.69 -7.45
C HIS A 35 1.60 3.19 -8.36
N GLY A 36 1.41 4.36 -8.93
CA GLY A 36 2.46 5.10 -9.61
C GLY A 36 2.88 4.52 -10.96
N SER A 37 4.03 4.98 -11.43
CA SER A 37 4.51 4.69 -12.78
C SER A 37 4.85 3.23 -13.03
N ARG A 38 5.26 2.49 -12.00
CA ARG A 38 5.53 1.05 -12.11
C ARG A 38 4.30 0.18 -11.86
N GLY A 39 3.19 0.81 -11.52
CA GLY A 39 1.88 0.17 -11.43
C GLY A 39 1.14 0.19 -12.76
N LEU A 40 -0.18 0.19 -12.69
CA LEU A 40 -1.06 0.14 -13.88
C LEU A 40 -0.92 1.35 -14.80
N ALA A 41 -0.39 2.47 -14.32
CA ALA A 41 -0.07 3.61 -15.18
C ALA A 41 0.99 3.27 -16.23
N SER A 42 1.87 2.34 -15.93
CA SER A 42 2.85 1.73 -16.85
C SER A 42 3.67 2.75 -17.64
N CYS A 43 4.14 3.79 -16.95
CA CYS A 43 4.93 4.87 -17.57
C CYS A 43 6.29 5.03 -16.86
N TYR A 44 6.84 3.94 -16.35
CA TYR A 44 8.08 3.99 -15.57
C TYR A 44 9.32 4.11 -16.45
N ARG A 45 10.36 4.66 -15.83
CA ARG A 45 11.73 4.71 -16.34
C ARG A 45 12.60 3.74 -15.53
N PRO A 46 13.83 3.42 -15.99
CA PRO A 46 14.70 2.49 -15.26
C PRO A 46 14.96 2.88 -13.80
N ASN A 47 14.93 4.16 -13.47
CA ASN A 47 15.15 4.68 -12.12
C ASN A 47 13.87 5.07 -11.37
N SER A 48 12.71 4.76 -11.92
CA SER A 48 11.44 5.06 -11.24
C SER A 48 11.30 4.25 -9.96
N ASP A 49 10.82 4.90 -8.91
CA ASP A 49 10.52 4.26 -7.64
C ASP A 49 9.34 3.29 -7.78
N ILE A 50 9.23 2.41 -6.80
CA ILE A 50 8.03 1.59 -6.61
C ILE A 50 7.19 2.23 -5.52
N ASP A 51 5.94 2.53 -5.85
CA ASP A 51 4.99 3.15 -4.91
C ASP A 51 4.05 2.09 -4.34
N LEU A 52 4.21 1.78 -3.06
CA LEU A 52 3.38 0.82 -2.35
C LEU A 52 2.62 1.48 -1.20
N SER A 53 1.39 1.04 -1.02
CA SER A 53 0.61 1.34 0.18
C SER A 53 0.45 0.07 0.99
N LEU A 54 0.83 0.13 2.26
CA LEU A 54 0.60 -0.91 3.24
C LEU A 54 -0.67 -0.57 4.01
N ILE A 55 -1.70 -1.37 3.85
CA ILE A 55 -2.99 -1.10 4.47
C ILE A 55 -3.10 -1.86 5.78
N VAL A 56 -3.37 -1.12 6.84
CA VAL A 56 -3.51 -1.63 8.19
C VAL A 56 -4.97 -1.47 8.61
N ASP A 57 -5.67 -2.59 8.76
CA ASP A 57 -7.08 -2.63 9.19
C ASP A 57 -7.14 -2.61 10.72
N LEU A 58 -6.65 -1.53 11.32
CA LEU A 58 -6.84 -1.33 12.73
C LEU A 58 -8.05 -0.45 12.96
N PRO A 59 -8.97 -0.86 13.83
CA PRO A 59 -9.91 0.09 14.39
C PRO A 59 -9.10 1.22 15.02
N GLN A 60 -9.63 2.42 15.03
CA GLN A 60 -9.00 3.59 15.61
C GLN A 60 -8.77 3.40 17.10
N THR A 61 -7.81 2.59 17.46
CA THR A 61 -7.41 2.40 18.83
C THR A 61 -6.14 3.19 19.10
N THR A 62 -6.05 3.66 20.33
CA THR A 62 -4.83 4.23 20.87
C THR A 62 -3.67 3.26 20.64
N GLY A 63 -2.59 3.72 20.03
CA GLY A 63 -1.38 2.92 19.83
C GLY A 63 -0.94 2.74 18.38
N TRP A 64 -1.70 3.20 17.41
CA TRP A 64 -1.28 3.14 16.00
C TRP A 64 0.03 3.91 15.75
N GLU A 65 0.29 4.94 16.53
CA GLU A 65 1.51 5.74 16.47
C GLU A 65 2.77 4.93 16.77
N ARG A 66 2.65 3.94 17.66
CA ARG A 66 3.75 3.00 17.93
C ARG A 66 3.92 1.99 16.81
N LEU A 67 2.82 1.56 16.24
CA LEU A 67 2.80 0.55 15.20
C LEU A 67 3.42 1.08 13.91
N LEU A 68 3.22 2.34 13.61
CA LEU A 68 3.66 2.95 12.37
C LEU A 68 5.16 2.78 12.09
N PRO A 69 6.08 3.14 13.02
CA PRO A 69 7.51 2.90 12.80
C PRO A 69 7.84 1.44 12.59
N GLU A 70 7.20 0.53 13.32
CA GLU A 70 7.44 -0.91 13.20
C GLU A 70 7.01 -1.43 11.82
N VAL A 71 5.88 -0.98 11.32
CA VAL A 71 5.36 -1.37 10.00
C VAL A 71 6.33 -0.92 8.90
N LEU A 72 6.78 0.31 8.96
CA LEU A 72 7.73 0.86 7.98
C LEU A 72 9.09 0.17 8.07
N GLU A 73 9.62 0.03 9.26
CA GLU A 73 10.92 -0.60 9.51
C GLU A 73 10.95 -2.05 8.99
N THR A 74 9.90 -2.81 9.25
CA THR A 74 9.80 -4.20 8.80
C THR A 74 9.99 -4.32 7.29
N THR A 75 9.36 -3.45 6.53
CA THR A 75 9.45 -3.50 5.06
C THR A 75 10.77 -2.93 4.56
N LEU A 76 11.15 -1.76 5.06
CA LEU A 76 12.34 -1.06 4.57
C LEU A 76 13.64 -1.80 4.90
N SER A 77 13.73 -2.41 6.09
CA SER A 77 14.94 -3.12 6.49
C SER A 77 15.18 -4.41 5.71
N HIS A 78 14.15 -5.00 5.12
CA HIS A 78 14.26 -6.24 4.35
C HIS A 78 14.31 -6.01 2.84
N TRP A 79 14.06 -4.80 2.38
CA TRP A 79 14.03 -4.48 0.96
C TRP A 79 15.41 -4.60 0.32
N GLN A 80 15.51 -5.45 -0.71
CA GLN A 80 16.77 -5.81 -1.37
C GLN A 80 16.71 -5.47 -2.86
N SER A 81 16.62 -4.18 -3.17
CA SER A 81 16.65 -3.70 -4.55
C SER A 81 17.31 -2.33 -4.60
N GLU A 82 18.01 -2.05 -5.70
CA GLU A 82 18.51 -0.71 -5.99
C GLU A 82 17.38 0.26 -6.35
N ILE A 83 16.25 -0.27 -6.78
CA ILE A 83 15.06 0.54 -7.04
C ILE A 83 14.45 0.91 -5.68
N GLU A 84 14.29 2.19 -5.46
CA GLU A 84 13.75 2.68 -4.21
C GLU A 84 12.27 2.39 -4.06
N LEU A 85 11.91 2.20 -2.80
CA LEU A 85 10.55 1.98 -2.38
C LEU A 85 10.00 3.28 -1.80
N ASP A 86 8.96 3.80 -2.43
CA ASP A 86 8.17 4.90 -1.90
C ASP A 86 6.99 4.28 -1.17
N LEU A 87 7.03 4.34 0.16
CA LEU A 87 6.16 3.54 1.00
C LEU A 87 5.20 4.41 1.77
N ALA A 88 3.92 4.07 1.71
CA ALA A 88 2.88 4.68 2.51
C ALA A 88 2.24 3.64 3.42
N VAL A 89 1.88 4.03 4.62
CA VAL A 89 1.06 3.22 5.53
C VAL A 89 -0.32 3.88 5.62
N VAL A 90 -1.33 3.10 5.30
CA VAL A 90 -2.71 3.58 5.18
C VAL A 90 -3.55 2.98 6.30
N PHE A 91 -4.18 3.84 7.10
CA PHE A 91 -5.09 3.45 8.17
C PHE A 91 -6.52 3.80 7.77
N ASP A 92 -7.44 2.87 8.00
CA ASP A 92 -8.86 3.10 7.74
C ASP A 92 -9.48 3.98 8.83
N SER A 93 -9.39 5.29 8.66
CA SER A 93 -9.83 6.25 9.67
C SER A 93 -11.34 6.33 9.84
N ARG A 94 -12.10 5.86 8.87
CA ARG A 94 -13.57 5.84 8.93
C ARG A 94 -14.15 4.45 9.15
N ASN A 95 -13.29 3.46 9.30
CA ASN A 95 -13.70 2.07 9.49
C ASN A 95 -14.67 1.59 8.40
N CYS A 96 -14.40 1.96 7.16
CA CYS A 96 -15.23 1.59 6.02
C CYS A 96 -14.73 0.34 5.28
N GLY A 97 -13.59 -0.22 5.69
CA GLY A 97 -12.97 -1.37 5.05
C GLY A 97 -12.11 -1.03 3.84
N LEU A 98 -12.09 0.22 3.39
CA LEU A 98 -11.31 0.69 2.24
C LEU A 98 -11.43 -0.23 1.01
N ALA A 99 -12.64 -0.69 0.71
CA ALA A 99 -12.90 -1.57 -0.44
C ALA A 99 -12.51 -0.92 -1.77
N CYS A 100 -12.44 0.42 -1.80
CA CYS A 100 -11.97 1.16 -2.96
C CYS A 100 -10.53 0.78 -3.34
N PHE A 101 -9.67 0.43 -2.39
CA PHE A 101 -8.30 -0.01 -2.67
C PHE A 101 -8.21 -1.38 -3.35
N GLU A 102 -9.32 -2.08 -3.48
CA GLU A 102 -9.39 -3.35 -4.21
C GLU A 102 -9.80 -3.15 -5.68
N GLN A 103 -10.13 -1.92 -6.05
CA GLN A 103 -10.51 -1.58 -7.41
C GLN A 103 -9.32 -1.01 -8.18
N THR A 104 -9.24 -1.30 -9.47
CA THR A 104 -8.15 -0.79 -10.31
C THR A 104 -8.41 0.61 -10.84
N ARG A 105 -9.67 1.03 -10.85
CA ARG A 105 -10.10 2.35 -11.34
C ARG A 105 -10.99 3.01 -10.30
N TRP A 106 -10.85 4.32 -10.15
CA TRP A 106 -11.77 5.08 -9.33
C TRP A 106 -13.13 5.19 -9.99
N ASP A 107 -14.15 5.01 -9.17
CA ASP A 107 -15.55 5.28 -9.53
C ASP A 107 -16.21 5.92 -8.32
N ASP A 108 -16.84 7.08 -8.51
CA ASP A 108 -17.49 7.82 -7.41
C ASP A 108 -18.57 7.00 -6.71
N ARG A 109 -19.07 5.93 -7.34
CA ARG A 109 -20.05 5.02 -6.74
C ARG A 109 -19.45 4.12 -5.68
N PHE A 110 -18.13 3.95 -5.64
CA PHE A 110 -17.47 3.08 -4.65
C PHE A 110 -17.45 3.69 -3.26
N CYS A 111 -17.60 4.99 -3.14
CA CYS A 111 -17.51 5.66 -1.86
C CYS A 111 -18.56 6.77 -1.73
N SER A 112 -19.60 6.49 -0.93
CA SER A 112 -20.65 7.47 -0.63
C SER A 112 -20.14 8.63 0.24
N LEU A 113 -18.93 8.52 0.79
CA LEU A 113 -18.32 9.52 1.65
C LEU A 113 -17.42 10.51 0.89
N GLY A 114 -17.36 10.40 -0.43
CA GLY A 114 -16.64 11.33 -1.28
C GLY A 114 -15.14 11.11 -1.40
N GLY A 115 -14.57 10.15 -0.69
CA GLY A 115 -13.15 9.78 -0.84
C GLY A 115 -12.14 10.80 -0.36
N THR A 116 -12.54 11.82 0.40
CA THR A 116 -11.64 12.83 0.97
C THR A 116 -11.48 12.58 2.46
N ASP A 117 -10.24 12.61 2.94
CA ASP A 117 -9.89 12.38 4.36
C ASP A 117 -10.44 11.09 4.94
N CYS A 118 -10.60 10.06 4.08
CA CYS A 118 -11.20 8.80 4.51
C CYS A 118 -10.17 7.83 5.10
N PHE A 119 -8.89 8.17 5.10
CA PHE A 119 -7.85 7.34 5.68
C PHE A 119 -6.73 8.21 6.25
N GLY A 120 -6.04 7.67 7.25
CA GLY A 120 -4.79 8.23 7.72
C GLY A 120 -3.65 7.74 6.84
N LEU A 121 -2.80 8.63 6.36
CA LEU A 121 -1.69 8.30 5.50
C LEU A 121 -0.39 8.81 6.09
N TYR A 122 0.56 7.92 6.26
CA TYR A 122 1.94 8.23 6.62
C TYR A 122 2.86 7.73 5.53
N LYS A 123 3.79 8.57 5.10
CA LYS A 123 4.61 8.28 3.94
C LYS A 123 6.08 8.49 4.25
N THR A 124 6.94 7.59 3.74
CA THR A 124 8.38 7.85 3.66
C THR A 124 8.75 8.10 2.21
N GLN A 125 9.62 9.06 2.00
CA GLN A 125 10.09 9.43 0.68
C GLN A 125 11.61 9.45 0.64
N ARG A 126 12.15 9.24 -0.56
CA ARG A 126 13.57 9.36 -0.82
C ARG A 126 14.07 10.73 -0.40
N GLY A 127 15.25 10.76 0.26
CA GLY A 127 15.85 12.00 0.70
C GLY A 127 15.19 12.63 1.92
N PHE A 128 14.17 11.99 2.44
CA PHE A 128 13.47 12.43 3.63
C PHE A 128 13.76 11.48 4.78
N ALA A 129 14.31 12.00 5.86
CA ALA A 129 14.72 11.22 7.02
C ALA A 129 13.61 11.16 8.08
N GLY A 130 12.39 10.91 7.70
CA GLY A 130 11.27 10.86 8.64
C GLY A 130 9.95 10.57 7.95
N LEU A 131 8.87 10.73 8.70
CA LEU A 131 7.52 10.51 8.23
C LEU A 131 6.87 11.82 7.81
N VAL A 132 6.16 11.80 6.71
CA VAL A 132 5.29 12.89 6.31
C VAL A 132 3.86 12.48 6.63
N THR A 133 3.23 13.17 7.57
CA THR A 133 1.80 13.08 7.75
C THR A 133 1.12 13.96 6.73
N ARG A 134 -0.01 13.49 6.20
CA ARG A 134 -0.77 14.29 5.28
C ARG A 134 -2.14 14.63 5.85
N ALA A 135 -2.75 15.65 5.31
CA ALA A 135 -4.15 16.00 5.51
C ALA A 135 -4.79 16.17 4.13
N ASP A 136 -6.09 15.98 4.03
CA ASP A 136 -6.90 16.26 2.82
C ASP A 136 -6.49 15.46 1.58
N ILE A 137 -6.12 14.18 1.74
CA ILE A 137 -5.88 13.32 0.58
C ILE A 137 -7.22 12.81 0.03
N GLN A 138 -7.38 12.98 -1.27
CA GLN A 138 -8.46 12.36 -2.00
C GLN A 138 -8.02 10.99 -2.49
N VAL A 139 -8.76 9.95 -2.11
CA VAL A 139 -8.41 8.58 -2.47
C VAL A 139 -8.33 8.38 -3.99
N LYS A 140 -9.12 9.09 -4.76
CA LYS A 140 -9.08 9.01 -6.23
C LYS A 140 -7.72 9.35 -6.84
N LEU A 141 -6.88 10.11 -6.12
CA LEU A 141 -5.53 10.43 -6.58
C LEU A 141 -4.55 9.26 -6.46
N MET A 142 -4.96 8.20 -5.76
CA MET A 142 -4.16 6.97 -5.66
C MET A 142 -4.35 6.03 -6.85
N TYR A 143 -5.24 6.39 -7.78
CA TYR A 143 -5.54 5.55 -8.94
C TYR A 143 -4.73 5.92 -10.17
N PRO A 144 -4.46 4.95 -11.06
CA PRO A 144 -4.85 3.55 -10.95
C PRO A 144 -4.08 2.82 -9.85
N CYS A 145 -4.73 1.90 -9.18
CA CYS A 145 -4.08 1.08 -8.15
C CYS A 145 -4.37 -0.40 -8.40
N LEU A 146 -3.48 -1.25 -7.91
CA LEU A 146 -3.61 -2.70 -8.03
C LEU A 146 -3.28 -3.32 -6.69
N LYS A 147 -4.23 -4.08 -6.13
CA LYS A 147 -3.94 -4.90 -4.96
C LYS A 147 -3.02 -6.04 -5.39
N ILE A 148 -1.82 -6.11 -4.83
CA ILE A 148 -0.84 -7.12 -5.20
C ILE A 148 -0.73 -8.24 -4.17
N TRP A 149 -1.23 -8.02 -2.96
CA TRP A 149 -1.19 -9.02 -1.90
C TRP A 149 -2.27 -8.74 -0.87
N GLN A 150 -2.80 -9.80 -0.32
CA GLN A 150 -3.75 -9.76 0.79
C GLN A 150 -3.44 -10.89 1.75
N ARG A 151 -3.46 -10.58 3.05
CA ARG A 151 -3.27 -11.60 4.07
C ARG A 151 -4.44 -12.57 4.05
N LYS A 152 -4.12 -13.84 3.93
CA LYS A 152 -5.12 -14.90 4.07
C LYS A 152 -5.20 -15.25 5.55
N TYR A 153 -6.34 -15.00 6.13
CA TYR A 153 -6.64 -15.54 7.44
C TYR A 153 -6.93 -17.02 7.27
N THR A 154 -5.98 -17.86 7.68
CA THR A 154 -6.30 -19.24 7.94
C THR A 154 -7.11 -19.23 9.23
N GLY A 155 -8.37 -18.87 9.10
CA GLY A 155 -9.22 -18.73 10.27
C GLY A 155 -9.52 -20.05 10.88
N PHE A 156 -9.01 -20.28 12.07
CA PHE A 156 -9.70 -21.13 12.96
C PHE A 156 -10.81 -20.30 13.58
N LEU A 157 -11.94 -20.37 12.96
CA LEU A 157 -13.14 -20.05 13.67
C LEU A 157 -13.42 -21.24 14.57
N THR A 158 -12.89 -21.18 15.73
CA THR A 158 -13.47 -21.97 16.80
C THR A 158 -14.74 -21.31 17.24
#